data_464e8dcbad125aa3bea98e4050e8466f
#
_entry.id   464e8dcbad125aa3bea98e4050e8466f
#
_cell.length_a   1.000
_cell.length_b   1.000
_cell.length_c   1.000
_cell.angle_alpha   90.00
_cell.angle_beta   90.00
_cell.angle_gamma   90.00
#
_symmetry.space_group_name_H-M   'P 1'
#
loop_
_entity.id
_entity.type
_entity.pdbx_description
1 polymer ?
#
loop_
_entity_poly.entity_id
_entity_poly.type
_entity_poly.pdbx_seq_one_letter_code
_entity_poly.pdbx_strand_id
1 'polypeptide(L)'
;FPVTVTDRRLPVLYLEGSPREEYRFLRRALFRDKDFRIVSILRVGGPKGFLLQGAEPDDGLEKGFPDTAEKLARFEAILLGDIEAGYLTPAQLGLIETAVREHGRGFCMLGGVNAFNLGGYQKTAIDRMLPVVLPAPNVSYKQVEFRITLSEIGHKHPIMQQNSNPLFNRRTWDEAPPLIGFNPIDAVKPGAQVLAVNSQTGQPVLVAQNYGAGRAAAFTSGGSWYWQMSRPREDELHEKFWKQLVRWLAVGAKAKLTVELNKDLFLPDESVEIRATVLDKTLAPDEGAKVTARIKDPFNADPRTVPMRSELIEEGVFTAGFTPADVGDYAVEVTAELSDGTRAVATATFSVGETLEEFRDPAQKVETLRAIADASGGRYVPPAEAASIPGLIDARVRRMRTDLMEYEHKDIWDTPLLFALLVVSLTVEWALRRRAGMM
;
A
#
# COMPACT_ATOMS: atom_id res chain seq x y z
N PHE A 1 -10.75 13.08 -16.00
CA PHE A 1 -9.92 11.87 -15.80
C PHE A 1 -10.86 10.72 -15.50
N PRO A 2 -10.92 9.68 -16.34
CA PRO A 2 -11.62 8.46 -15.98
C PRO A 2 -10.87 7.81 -14.80
N VAL A 3 -11.52 7.72 -13.66
CA VAL A 3 -11.01 7.01 -12.48
C VAL A 3 -11.62 5.62 -12.49
N THR A 4 -10.83 4.63 -12.81
CA THR A 4 -11.28 3.24 -12.65
C THR A 4 -11.24 2.90 -11.16
N VAL A 5 -12.41 2.89 -10.53
CA VAL A 5 -12.57 2.40 -9.16
C VAL A 5 -12.57 0.88 -9.21
N THR A 6 -11.43 0.28 -8.85
CA THR A 6 -11.33 -1.16 -8.66
C THR A 6 -11.66 -1.47 -7.20
N ASP A 7 -12.71 -2.23 -6.96
CA ASP A 7 -13.09 -2.71 -5.61
C ASP A 7 -12.20 -3.90 -5.16
N ARG A 8 -11.00 -4.03 -5.76
CA ARG A 8 -10.07 -5.12 -5.48
C ARG A 8 -9.11 -4.70 -4.38
N ARG A 9 -9.24 -5.33 -3.21
CA ARG A 9 -8.28 -5.18 -2.11
C ARG A 9 -6.94 -5.77 -2.50
N LEU A 10 -5.85 -5.07 -2.18
CA LEU A 10 -4.48 -5.53 -2.41
C LEU A 10 -4.13 -6.62 -1.38
N PRO A 11 -3.91 -7.89 -1.78
CA PRO A 11 -3.56 -8.95 -0.85
C PRO A 11 -2.11 -8.79 -0.40
N VAL A 12 -1.91 -8.82 0.92
CA VAL A 12 -0.61 -8.68 1.59
C VAL A 12 -0.36 -9.92 2.44
N LEU A 13 0.75 -10.59 2.22
CA LEU A 13 1.18 -11.73 3.03
C LEU A 13 2.12 -11.26 4.14
N TYR A 14 1.77 -11.56 5.40
CA TYR A 14 2.61 -11.26 6.55
C TYR A 14 3.00 -12.53 7.28
N LEU A 15 4.29 -12.89 7.19
CA LEU A 15 4.88 -13.99 7.95
C LEU A 15 5.55 -13.45 9.21
N GLU A 16 5.16 -13.97 10.38
CA GLU A 16 5.68 -13.54 11.68
C GLU A 16 6.07 -14.73 12.56
N GLY A 17 7.23 -14.61 13.22
CA GLY A 17 7.79 -15.67 14.03
C GLY A 17 7.26 -15.73 15.46
N SER A 18 6.69 -14.64 15.99
CA SER A 18 6.22 -14.57 17.36
C SER A 18 5.02 -13.65 17.53
N PRO A 19 4.12 -13.90 18.51
CA PRO A 19 2.94 -13.06 18.77
C PRO A 19 3.31 -11.78 19.55
N ARG A 20 4.20 -10.96 18.97
CA ARG A 20 4.66 -9.70 19.56
C ARG A 20 3.72 -8.53 19.26
N GLU A 21 3.90 -7.42 19.97
CA GLU A 21 3.08 -6.21 19.81
C GLU A 21 3.13 -5.65 18.37
N GLU A 22 4.31 -5.63 17.74
CA GLU A 22 4.46 -5.19 16.35
C GLU A 22 3.52 -5.94 15.40
N TYR A 23 3.44 -7.28 15.53
CA TYR A 23 2.51 -8.11 14.76
C TYR A 23 1.05 -7.67 14.96
N ARG A 24 0.65 -7.51 16.22
CA ARG A 24 -0.74 -7.17 16.57
C ARG A 24 -1.15 -5.81 16.01
N PHE A 25 -0.29 -4.80 16.20
CA PHE A 25 -0.60 -3.43 15.80
C PHE A 25 -0.53 -3.24 14.28
N LEU A 26 0.51 -3.78 13.60
CA LEU A 26 0.64 -3.73 12.16
C LEU A 26 -0.54 -4.42 11.46
N ARG A 27 -0.86 -5.65 11.90
CA ARG A 27 -2.00 -6.37 11.35
C ARG A 27 -3.30 -5.59 11.51
N ARG A 28 -3.53 -4.98 12.67
CA ARG A 28 -4.72 -4.15 12.92
C ARG A 28 -4.76 -2.92 12.02
N ALA A 29 -3.63 -2.25 11.80
CA ALA A 29 -3.52 -1.08 10.94
C ALA A 29 -3.93 -1.40 9.50
N LEU A 30 -3.45 -2.51 8.94
CA LEU A 30 -3.78 -2.93 7.58
C LEU A 30 -5.19 -3.54 7.46
N PHE A 31 -5.66 -4.27 8.48
CA PHE A 31 -6.99 -4.90 8.46
C PHE A 31 -8.14 -3.89 8.42
N ARG A 32 -7.95 -2.72 9.01
CA ARG A 32 -8.96 -1.65 9.03
C ARG A 32 -9.07 -0.88 7.72
N ASP A 33 -8.08 -1.02 6.85
CA ASP A 33 -8.07 -0.33 5.56
C ASP A 33 -8.86 -1.12 4.52
N LYS A 34 -9.65 -0.41 3.73
CA LYS A 34 -10.47 -1.00 2.66
C LYS A 34 -9.64 -1.44 1.45
N ASP A 35 -8.45 -0.85 1.28
CA ASP A 35 -7.58 -1.10 0.14
C ASP A 35 -6.76 -2.39 0.30
N PHE A 36 -6.64 -2.93 1.53
CA PHE A 36 -5.81 -4.09 1.79
C PHE A 36 -6.60 -5.30 2.27
N ARG A 37 -6.15 -6.49 1.86
CA ARG A 37 -6.50 -7.77 2.44
C ARG A 37 -5.25 -8.37 3.08
N ILE A 38 -5.13 -8.27 4.39
CA ILE A 38 -3.98 -8.81 5.13
C ILE A 38 -4.20 -10.29 5.43
N VAL A 39 -3.30 -11.13 4.93
CA VAL A 39 -3.22 -12.55 5.24
C VAL A 39 -1.96 -12.78 6.05
N SER A 40 -2.09 -13.33 7.26
CA SER A 40 -0.94 -13.52 8.14
C SER A 40 -0.75 -14.98 8.52
N ILE A 41 0.52 -15.40 8.48
CA ILE A 41 1.02 -16.67 8.99
C ILE A 41 1.84 -16.37 10.22
N LEU A 42 1.30 -16.70 11.39
CA LEU A 42 1.99 -16.53 12.67
C LEU A 42 2.48 -17.89 13.14
N ARG A 43 3.78 -18.02 13.39
CA ARG A 43 4.34 -19.22 14.00
C ARG A 43 3.83 -19.38 15.44
N VAL A 44 3.27 -20.54 15.75
CA VAL A 44 2.77 -20.92 17.08
C VAL A 44 3.11 -22.37 17.39
N GLY A 45 3.41 -22.70 18.64
CA GLY A 45 3.46 -24.05 19.19
C GLY A 45 4.67 -24.81 18.71
N GLY A 46 5.52 -24.91 18.08
CA GLY A 46 6.66 -25.70 17.63
C GLY A 46 7.15 -25.33 16.22
N PRO A 47 8.18 -26.02 15.73
CA PRO A 47 8.85 -25.61 14.50
C PRO A 47 7.98 -25.58 13.24
N LYS A 48 6.88 -26.32 13.23
CA LYS A 48 5.96 -26.42 12.09
C LYS A 48 4.54 -25.92 12.39
N GLY A 49 4.28 -25.48 13.61
CA GLY A 49 2.97 -24.96 14.00
C GLY A 49 2.81 -23.52 13.51
N PHE A 50 1.66 -23.20 12.95
CA PHE A 50 1.31 -21.84 12.55
C PHE A 50 -0.18 -21.58 12.72
N LEU A 51 -0.51 -20.30 12.91
CA LEU A 51 -1.86 -19.77 12.91
C LEU A 51 -2.05 -18.95 11.63
N LEU A 52 -3.04 -19.32 10.85
CA LEU A 52 -3.41 -18.63 9.64
C LEU A 52 -4.58 -17.68 9.91
N GLN A 53 -4.47 -16.43 9.53
CA GLN A 53 -5.53 -15.44 9.74
C GLN A 53 -5.76 -14.60 8.48
N GLY A 54 -7.03 -14.38 8.11
CA GLY A 54 -7.42 -13.58 6.94
C GLY A 54 -7.21 -14.26 5.60
N ALA A 55 -6.88 -15.57 5.60
CA ALA A 55 -6.75 -16.35 4.39
C ALA A 55 -8.12 -16.81 3.86
N GLU A 56 -8.20 -16.88 2.55
CA GLU A 56 -9.30 -17.48 1.80
C GLU A 56 -8.89 -18.88 1.31
N PRO A 57 -9.84 -19.78 1.04
CA PRO A 57 -9.52 -21.15 0.58
C PRO A 57 -8.60 -21.17 -0.66
N ASP A 58 -8.77 -20.20 -1.55
CA ASP A 58 -7.98 -20.11 -2.78
C ASP A 58 -6.54 -19.60 -2.58
N ASP A 59 -6.19 -19.09 -1.41
CA ASP A 59 -4.82 -18.60 -1.16
C ASP A 59 -3.78 -19.73 -1.16
N GLY A 60 -4.21 -20.98 -0.95
CA GLY A 60 -3.35 -22.15 -1.01
C GLY A 60 -2.32 -22.23 0.12
N LEU A 61 -2.70 -21.71 1.31
CA LEU A 61 -1.83 -21.59 2.50
C LEU A 61 -2.05 -22.69 3.56
N GLU A 62 -2.81 -23.74 3.26
CA GLU A 62 -3.18 -24.80 4.20
C GLU A 62 -1.95 -25.51 4.79
N LYS A 63 -0.84 -25.49 4.05
CA LYS A 63 0.45 -26.08 4.46
C LYS A 63 1.44 -25.05 5.02
N GLY A 64 0.99 -23.81 5.27
CA GLY A 64 1.81 -22.70 5.72
C GLY A 64 2.30 -21.80 4.58
N PHE A 65 3.56 -21.36 4.63
CA PHE A 65 4.09 -20.43 3.64
C PHE A 65 4.08 -21.03 2.22
N PRO A 66 3.73 -20.25 1.18
CA PRO A 66 3.68 -20.70 -0.21
C PRO A 66 4.91 -21.45 -0.66
N ASP A 67 4.69 -22.57 -1.34
CA ASP A 67 5.72 -23.47 -1.87
C ASP A 67 5.86 -23.39 -3.40
N THR A 68 4.99 -22.62 -4.06
CA THR A 68 5.01 -22.41 -5.51
C THR A 68 4.90 -20.93 -5.88
N ALA A 69 5.39 -20.58 -7.08
CA ALA A 69 5.34 -19.22 -7.60
C ALA A 69 3.89 -18.72 -7.79
N GLU A 70 2.99 -19.60 -8.22
CA GLU A 70 1.58 -19.27 -8.48
C GLU A 70 0.85 -18.86 -7.19
N LYS A 71 1.12 -19.57 -6.07
CA LYS A 71 0.54 -19.23 -4.77
C LYS A 71 1.08 -17.90 -4.28
N LEU A 72 2.40 -17.67 -4.41
CA LEU A 72 3.03 -16.43 -3.98
C LEU A 72 2.62 -15.24 -4.84
N ALA A 73 2.39 -15.44 -6.13
CA ALA A 73 1.95 -14.40 -7.08
C ALA A 73 0.57 -13.81 -6.76
N ARG A 74 -0.21 -14.45 -5.89
CA ARG A 74 -1.50 -13.92 -5.42
C ARG A 74 -1.36 -12.71 -4.49
N PHE A 75 -0.17 -12.50 -3.93
CA PHE A 75 0.11 -11.42 -3.00
C PHE A 75 0.88 -10.29 -3.69
N GLU A 76 0.45 -9.05 -3.48
CA GLU A 76 1.11 -7.87 -4.04
C GLU A 76 2.30 -7.42 -3.19
N ALA A 77 2.28 -7.70 -1.88
CA ALA A 77 3.40 -7.42 -0.98
C ALA A 77 3.59 -8.55 0.05
N ILE A 78 4.84 -8.76 0.44
CA ILE A 78 5.26 -9.75 1.42
C ILE A 78 5.97 -9.01 2.56
N LEU A 79 5.45 -9.15 3.77
CA LEU A 79 6.07 -8.65 4.99
C LEU A 79 6.69 -9.81 5.74
N LEU A 80 7.97 -9.71 6.07
CA LEU A 80 8.72 -10.71 6.81
C LEU A 80 9.08 -10.15 8.18
N GLY A 81 8.47 -10.68 9.21
CA GLY A 81 8.65 -10.24 10.59
C GLY A 81 9.82 -10.91 11.31
N ASP A 82 9.67 -11.09 12.62
CA ASP A 82 10.72 -11.63 13.49
C ASP A 82 10.80 -13.16 13.42
N ILE A 83 11.32 -13.67 12.31
CA ILE A 83 11.45 -15.11 12.04
C ILE A 83 12.81 -15.41 11.43
N GLU A 84 13.41 -16.52 11.82
CA GLU A 84 14.70 -16.97 11.30
C GLU A 84 14.59 -17.54 9.88
N ALA A 85 15.63 -17.40 9.07
CA ALA A 85 15.69 -17.89 7.69
C ALA A 85 15.48 -19.41 7.60
N GLY A 86 15.90 -20.16 8.63
CA GLY A 86 15.73 -21.62 8.70
C GLY A 86 14.29 -22.11 8.84
N TYR A 87 13.33 -21.20 9.09
CA TYR A 87 11.91 -21.54 9.05
C TYR A 87 11.42 -21.78 7.62
N LEU A 88 11.99 -21.09 6.67
CA LEU A 88 11.71 -21.24 5.24
C LEU A 88 12.78 -22.12 4.58
N THR A 89 12.37 -22.89 3.60
CA THR A 89 13.33 -23.63 2.77
C THR A 89 14.10 -22.68 1.86
N PRO A 90 15.31 -23.04 1.41
CA PRO A 90 16.06 -22.25 0.42
C PRO A 90 15.25 -21.99 -0.86
N ALA A 91 14.40 -22.94 -1.28
CA ALA A 91 13.51 -22.79 -2.42
C ALA A 91 12.46 -21.69 -2.17
N GLN A 92 11.83 -21.65 -0.99
CA GLN A 92 10.86 -20.61 -0.62
C GLN A 92 11.51 -19.23 -0.53
N LEU A 93 12.72 -19.12 0.01
CA LEU A 93 13.48 -17.86 -0.01
C LEU A 93 13.78 -17.40 -1.44
N GLY A 94 14.10 -18.32 -2.34
CA GLY A 94 14.29 -18.05 -3.77
C GLY A 94 13.00 -17.62 -4.46
N LEU A 95 11.85 -18.22 -4.11
CA LEU A 95 10.54 -17.81 -4.64
C LEU A 95 10.19 -16.36 -4.26
N ILE A 96 10.49 -15.95 -3.02
CA ILE A 96 10.29 -14.55 -2.58
C ILE A 96 11.13 -13.60 -3.46
N GLU A 97 12.43 -13.91 -3.63
CA GLU A 97 13.32 -13.07 -4.46
C GLU A 97 12.79 -12.97 -5.91
N THR A 98 12.41 -14.10 -6.51
CA THR A 98 11.87 -14.14 -7.87
C THR A 98 10.55 -13.35 -7.98
N ALA A 99 9.66 -13.48 -6.99
CA ALA A 99 8.41 -12.72 -6.97
C ALA A 99 8.65 -11.20 -6.97
N VAL A 100 9.67 -10.74 -6.24
CA VAL A 100 10.03 -9.32 -6.22
C VAL A 100 10.74 -8.93 -7.51
N ARG A 101 11.80 -9.65 -7.91
CA ARG A 101 12.66 -9.28 -9.02
C ARG A 101 11.94 -9.35 -10.37
N GLU A 102 11.14 -10.39 -10.60
CA GLU A 102 10.58 -10.70 -11.92
C GLU A 102 9.09 -10.38 -12.02
N HIS A 103 8.35 -10.50 -10.90
CA HIS A 103 6.90 -10.33 -10.92
C HIS A 103 6.42 -9.03 -10.26
N GLY A 104 7.35 -8.11 -9.95
CA GLY A 104 7.01 -6.76 -9.49
C GLY A 104 6.40 -6.70 -8.08
N ARG A 105 6.56 -7.77 -7.27
CA ARG A 105 6.00 -7.80 -5.91
C ARG A 105 6.80 -6.93 -4.94
N GLY A 106 6.14 -6.49 -3.87
CA GLY A 106 6.80 -5.76 -2.81
C GLY A 106 7.33 -6.68 -1.71
N PHE A 107 8.44 -6.29 -1.09
CA PHE A 107 8.99 -7.00 0.05
C PHE A 107 9.43 -6.02 1.14
N CYS A 108 9.12 -6.32 2.40
CA CYS A 108 9.69 -5.61 3.54
C CYS A 108 10.09 -6.58 4.63
N MET A 109 11.32 -6.45 5.11
CA MET A 109 11.80 -7.13 6.30
C MET A 109 11.71 -6.20 7.51
N LEU A 110 11.12 -6.69 8.60
CA LEU A 110 10.96 -5.99 9.86
C LEU A 110 12.02 -6.43 10.86
N GLY A 111 12.47 -5.51 11.70
CA GLY A 111 13.42 -5.78 12.77
C GLY A 111 12.86 -6.70 13.86
N GLY A 112 13.78 -7.37 14.52
CA GLY A 112 13.51 -8.27 15.64
C GLY A 112 14.71 -9.12 16.00
N VAL A 113 14.59 -9.90 17.05
CA VAL A 113 15.69 -10.74 17.58
C VAL A 113 16.02 -11.94 16.71
N ASN A 114 15.09 -12.35 15.82
CA ASN A 114 15.28 -13.44 14.85
C ASN A 114 15.26 -12.92 13.41
N ALA A 115 15.48 -11.62 13.21
CA ALA A 115 15.50 -11.01 11.90
C ALA A 115 16.93 -10.63 11.46
N PHE A 116 17.11 -10.28 10.21
CA PHE A 116 18.36 -9.81 9.63
C PHE A 116 19.55 -10.78 9.88
N ASN A 117 20.68 -10.28 10.41
CA ASN A 117 21.86 -11.10 10.69
C ASN A 117 21.60 -12.20 11.72
N LEU A 118 20.87 -11.90 12.80
CA LEU A 118 20.55 -12.86 13.85
C LEU A 118 19.60 -13.95 13.38
N GLY A 119 18.73 -13.61 12.42
CA GLY A 119 17.86 -14.59 11.76
C GLY A 119 18.56 -15.49 10.75
N GLY A 120 19.89 -15.32 10.54
CA GLY A 120 20.67 -16.16 9.62
C GLY A 120 20.38 -15.90 8.13
N TYR A 121 20.04 -14.67 7.79
CA TYR A 121 19.71 -14.31 6.40
C TYR A 121 20.92 -14.03 5.52
N GLN A 122 22.14 -13.96 6.06
CA GLN A 122 23.37 -13.75 5.29
C GLN A 122 23.52 -14.82 4.19
N LYS A 123 23.92 -14.38 3.00
CA LYS A 123 24.12 -15.20 1.79
C LYS A 123 22.86 -15.92 1.28
N THR A 124 21.68 -15.58 1.78
CA THR A 124 20.41 -16.10 1.25
C THR A 124 19.90 -15.27 0.08
N ALA A 125 18.81 -15.74 -0.55
CA ALA A 125 18.09 -14.97 -1.56
C ALA A 125 17.56 -13.63 -1.00
N ILE A 126 17.13 -13.62 0.26
CA ILE A 126 16.66 -12.41 0.93
C ILE A 126 17.77 -11.37 1.10
N ASP A 127 18.97 -11.82 1.52
CA ASP A 127 20.14 -10.92 1.64
C ASP A 127 20.44 -10.19 0.32
N ARG A 128 20.34 -10.89 -0.82
CA ARG A 128 20.57 -10.27 -2.14
C ARG A 128 19.60 -9.11 -2.43
N MET A 129 18.34 -9.25 -2.04
CA MET A 129 17.32 -8.24 -2.33
C MET A 129 17.14 -7.18 -1.23
N LEU A 130 17.67 -7.40 -0.01
CA LEU A 130 17.62 -6.36 1.02
C LEU A 130 18.43 -5.12 0.59
N PRO A 131 17.94 -3.89 0.89
CA PRO A 131 18.64 -2.64 0.56
C PRO A 131 19.85 -2.36 1.46
N VAL A 132 20.18 -3.28 2.36
CA VAL A 132 21.21 -3.13 3.39
C VAL A 132 22.21 -4.29 3.35
N VAL A 133 23.42 -4.03 3.83
CA VAL A 133 24.45 -5.05 4.06
C VAL A 133 24.31 -5.54 5.51
N LEU A 134 24.12 -6.83 5.67
CA LEU A 134 23.96 -7.44 6.98
C LEU A 134 25.31 -7.54 7.71
N PRO A 135 25.38 -7.18 9.01
CA PRO A 135 26.58 -7.29 9.79
C PRO A 135 26.93 -8.76 10.10
N ALA A 136 28.06 -8.97 10.74
CA ALA A 136 28.47 -10.30 11.20
C ALA A 136 27.40 -10.96 12.09
N PRO A 137 27.28 -12.31 12.08
CA PRO A 137 26.23 -13.02 12.82
C PRO A 137 26.17 -12.76 14.32
N ASN A 138 27.28 -12.33 14.92
CA ASN A 138 27.38 -12.04 16.35
C ASN A 138 26.95 -10.63 16.77
N VAL A 139 26.56 -9.77 15.82
CA VAL A 139 26.04 -8.43 16.15
C VAL A 139 24.61 -8.55 16.66
N SER A 140 24.43 -8.18 17.93
CA SER A 140 23.15 -8.37 18.62
C SER A 140 22.13 -7.26 18.31
N TYR A 141 20.86 -7.61 18.43
CA TYR A 141 19.74 -6.66 18.48
C TYR A 141 19.94 -5.65 19.62
N LYS A 142 19.69 -4.38 19.36
CA LYS A 142 19.81 -3.31 20.35
C LYS A 142 18.44 -3.00 20.94
N GLN A 143 18.21 -3.42 22.16
CA GLN A 143 16.95 -3.17 22.89
C GLN A 143 17.01 -1.80 23.59
N VAL A 144 16.93 -0.73 22.81
CA VAL A 144 17.01 0.66 23.29
C VAL A 144 15.89 1.50 22.69
N GLU A 145 15.47 2.52 23.43
CA GLU A 145 14.59 3.55 22.89
C GLU A 145 15.40 4.56 22.08
N PHE A 146 14.86 4.94 20.93
CA PHE A 146 15.48 5.95 20.07
C PHE A 146 14.44 6.66 19.20
N ARG A 147 14.71 7.89 18.83
CA ARG A 147 13.89 8.62 17.84
C ARG A 147 14.46 8.48 16.46
N ILE A 148 13.64 8.65 15.45
CA ILE A 148 14.08 8.69 14.07
C ILE A 148 14.20 10.14 13.60
N THR A 149 15.13 10.37 12.67
CA THR A 149 15.23 11.59 11.88
C THR A 149 15.11 11.21 10.42
N LEU A 150 14.29 11.95 9.67
CA LEU A 150 14.17 11.74 8.24
C LEU A 150 15.36 12.30 7.49
N SER A 151 15.82 11.57 6.47
CA SER A 151 16.75 12.11 5.49
C SER A 151 16.07 13.13 4.56
N GLU A 152 16.86 13.86 3.78
CA GLU A 152 16.31 14.77 2.75
C GLU A 152 15.43 14.02 1.72
N ILE A 153 15.80 12.77 1.37
CA ILE A 153 14.99 11.90 0.53
C ILE A 153 13.73 11.47 1.28
N GLY A 154 13.87 11.10 2.55
CA GLY A 154 12.76 10.69 3.41
C GLY A 154 11.68 11.77 3.52
N HIS A 155 12.06 13.03 3.65
CA HIS A 155 11.09 14.14 3.68
C HIS A 155 10.21 14.24 2.44
N LYS A 156 10.66 13.74 1.30
CA LYS A 156 9.94 13.79 0.01
C LYS A 156 9.33 12.44 -0.38
N HIS A 157 9.74 11.37 0.28
CA HIS A 157 9.34 10.02 -0.11
C HIS A 157 7.90 9.71 0.31
N PRO A 158 7.06 9.09 -0.57
CA PRO A 158 5.65 8.81 -0.28
C PRO A 158 5.40 8.03 1.02
N ILE A 159 6.29 7.11 1.38
CA ILE A 159 6.18 6.33 2.63
C ILE A 159 6.14 7.23 3.87
N MET A 160 6.85 8.35 3.84
CA MET A 160 7.03 9.23 5.01
C MET A 160 6.09 10.46 4.99
N GLN A 161 5.11 10.52 4.07
CA GLN A 161 4.17 11.65 3.96
C GLN A 161 2.99 11.47 4.92
N GLN A 162 3.11 12.00 6.14
CA GLN A 162 2.01 12.03 7.11
C GLN A 162 1.04 13.20 6.84
N ASN A 163 1.55 14.26 6.22
CA ASN A 163 0.79 15.45 5.87
C ASN A 163 1.20 15.96 4.48
N SER A 164 0.26 16.48 3.70
CA SER A 164 0.53 17.08 2.39
C SER A 164 1.35 18.37 2.47
N ASN A 165 1.25 19.11 3.59
CA ASN A 165 2.08 20.27 3.84
C ASN A 165 3.46 19.84 4.41
N PRO A 166 4.58 20.18 3.75
CA PRO A 166 5.92 19.75 4.16
C PRO A 166 6.31 20.20 5.57
N LEU A 167 5.88 21.38 6.01
CA LEU A 167 6.19 21.89 7.35
C LEU A 167 5.47 21.06 8.44
N PHE A 168 4.18 20.77 8.24
CA PHE A 168 3.43 19.92 9.16
C PHE A 168 3.93 18.48 9.10
N ASN A 169 4.31 17.98 7.93
CA ASN A 169 4.90 16.65 7.81
C ASN A 169 6.20 16.53 8.62
N ARG A 170 7.10 17.51 8.50
CA ARG A 170 8.34 17.56 9.30
C ARG A 170 8.03 17.57 10.79
N ARG A 171 7.15 18.45 11.24
CA ARG A 171 6.74 18.55 12.64
C ARG A 171 6.18 17.23 13.17
N THR A 172 5.35 16.55 12.40
CA THR A 172 4.77 15.24 12.78
C THR A 172 5.87 14.22 13.11
N TRP A 173 6.95 14.18 12.30
CA TRP A 173 8.06 13.27 12.51
C TRP A 173 9.01 13.72 13.63
N ASP A 174 9.24 15.01 13.79
CA ASP A 174 10.04 15.57 14.88
C ASP A 174 9.40 15.29 16.26
N GLU A 175 8.06 15.30 16.31
CA GLU A 175 7.26 14.99 17.50
C GLU A 175 6.91 13.50 17.63
N ALA A 176 7.35 12.64 16.69
CA ALA A 176 7.04 11.21 16.73
C ALA A 176 7.62 10.56 18.00
N PRO A 177 6.85 9.66 18.65
CA PRO A 177 7.37 8.93 19.80
C PRO A 177 8.60 8.08 19.42
N PRO A 178 9.40 7.63 20.38
CA PRO A 178 10.53 6.76 20.09
C PRO A 178 10.10 5.41 19.54
N LEU A 179 10.99 4.77 18.80
CA LEU A 179 10.94 3.35 18.48
C LEU A 179 11.66 2.56 19.59
N ILE A 180 11.32 1.28 19.72
CA ILE A 180 11.93 0.38 20.69
C ILE A 180 12.69 -0.72 19.95
N GLY A 181 13.99 -0.70 20.10
CA GLY A 181 14.90 -1.70 19.56
C GLY A 181 15.10 -1.65 18.04
N PHE A 182 16.30 -2.03 17.62
CA PHE A 182 16.68 -2.11 16.21
C PHE A 182 17.78 -3.14 15.94
N ASN A 183 17.83 -3.64 14.72
CA ASN A 183 18.94 -4.43 14.18
C ASN A 183 19.99 -3.49 13.57
N PRO A 184 21.23 -3.46 14.08
CA PRO A 184 22.31 -2.75 13.41
C PRO A 184 22.55 -3.31 12.01
N ILE A 185 22.97 -2.45 11.09
CA ILE A 185 23.39 -2.82 9.74
C ILE A 185 24.78 -2.28 9.46
N ASP A 186 25.57 -2.93 8.60
CA ASP A 186 26.93 -2.49 8.28
C ASP A 186 26.91 -1.32 7.30
N ALA A 187 26.14 -1.42 6.24
CA ALA A 187 26.08 -0.42 5.19
C ALA A 187 24.73 -0.44 4.45
N VAL A 188 24.52 0.59 3.67
CA VAL A 188 23.42 0.67 2.69
C VAL A 188 23.96 0.28 1.32
N LYS A 189 23.25 -0.56 0.59
CA LYS A 189 23.66 -0.98 -0.75
C LYS A 189 23.59 0.16 -1.77
N PRO A 190 24.44 0.17 -2.80
CA PRO A 190 24.36 1.15 -3.89
C PRO A 190 22.97 1.19 -4.52
N GLY A 191 22.45 2.41 -4.74
CA GLY A 191 21.11 2.62 -5.31
C GLY A 191 19.96 2.56 -4.31
N ALA A 192 20.18 2.12 -3.07
CA ALA A 192 19.18 2.15 -2.03
C ALA A 192 19.06 3.54 -1.39
N GLN A 193 17.85 3.90 -0.96
CA GLN A 193 17.52 5.20 -0.39
C GLN A 193 17.27 5.05 1.11
N VAL A 194 18.04 5.76 1.90
CA VAL A 194 17.79 5.88 3.34
C VAL A 194 16.70 6.90 3.56
N LEU A 195 15.59 6.48 4.16
CA LEU A 195 14.45 7.36 4.43
C LEU A 195 14.46 7.90 5.85
N ALA A 196 14.88 7.08 6.82
CA ALA A 196 14.97 7.46 8.21
C ALA A 196 16.20 6.84 8.86
N VAL A 197 16.80 7.57 9.80
CA VAL A 197 17.94 7.14 10.60
C VAL A 197 17.62 7.26 12.09
N ASN A 198 18.33 6.48 12.90
CA ASN A 198 18.36 6.67 14.35
C ASN A 198 19.01 8.02 14.67
N SER A 199 18.30 8.91 15.36
CA SER A 199 18.74 10.28 15.63
C SER A 199 19.98 10.38 16.52
N GLN A 200 20.30 9.32 17.28
CA GLN A 200 21.43 9.29 18.21
C GLN A 200 22.68 8.69 17.57
N THR A 201 22.51 7.65 16.74
CA THR A 201 23.63 6.86 16.21
C THR A 201 23.87 7.06 14.71
N GLY A 202 22.92 7.66 13.99
CA GLY A 202 22.95 7.76 12.53
C GLY A 202 22.68 6.44 11.79
N GLN A 203 22.45 5.34 12.50
CA GLN A 203 22.16 4.03 11.91
C GLN A 203 20.87 4.10 11.09
N PRO A 204 20.84 3.58 9.85
CA PRO A 204 19.64 3.52 9.03
C PRO A 204 18.54 2.67 9.68
N VAL A 205 17.32 3.21 9.73
CA VAL A 205 16.16 2.54 10.31
C VAL A 205 15.16 2.12 9.23
N LEU A 206 14.95 2.95 8.23
CA LEU A 206 14.14 2.61 7.08
C LEU A 206 14.94 2.87 5.81
N VAL A 207 15.16 1.82 5.06
CA VAL A 207 15.86 1.87 3.77
C VAL A 207 14.99 1.21 2.72
N ALA A 208 14.88 1.81 1.55
CA ALA A 208 14.05 1.36 0.46
C ALA A 208 14.81 1.34 -0.87
N GLN A 209 14.47 0.42 -1.76
CA GLN A 209 15.04 0.35 -3.10
C GLN A 209 14.06 -0.26 -4.10
N ASN A 210 14.28 0.00 -5.38
CA ASN A 210 13.75 -0.82 -6.45
C ASN A 210 14.64 -2.07 -6.59
N TYR A 211 14.03 -3.23 -6.80
CA TYR A 211 14.74 -4.49 -7.00
C TYR A 211 14.12 -5.27 -8.15
N GLY A 212 14.74 -5.24 -9.31
CA GLY A 212 14.14 -5.74 -10.54
C GLY A 212 12.83 -4.99 -10.86
N ALA A 213 11.78 -5.72 -11.16
CA ALA A 213 10.45 -5.15 -11.41
C ALA A 213 9.71 -4.71 -10.13
N GLY A 214 10.18 -5.12 -8.95
CA GLY A 214 9.51 -4.87 -7.67
C GLY A 214 10.27 -3.89 -6.78
N ARG A 215 9.88 -3.88 -5.50
CA ARG A 215 10.43 -3.00 -4.47
C ARG A 215 10.79 -3.77 -3.22
N ALA A 216 11.91 -3.41 -2.61
CA ALA A 216 12.34 -3.99 -1.36
C ALA A 216 12.61 -2.91 -0.31
N ALA A 217 12.22 -3.16 0.92
CA ALA A 217 12.49 -2.30 2.06
C ALA A 217 13.06 -3.09 3.25
N ALA A 218 13.86 -2.41 4.06
CA ALA A 218 14.33 -2.88 5.35
C ALA A 218 13.89 -1.87 6.40
N PHE A 219 13.01 -2.27 7.29
CA PHE A 219 12.64 -1.53 8.48
C PHE A 219 13.31 -2.22 9.67
N THR A 220 14.45 -1.70 10.12
CA THR A 220 15.33 -2.38 11.08
C THR A 220 14.78 -2.43 12.51
N SER A 221 13.64 -1.78 12.79
CA SER A 221 12.97 -1.82 14.08
C SER A 221 11.77 -2.76 14.08
N GLY A 222 11.48 -3.37 15.22
CA GLY A 222 10.24 -4.09 15.51
C GLY A 222 9.41 -3.38 16.59
N GLY A 223 9.63 -2.08 16.78
CA GLY A 223 9.04 -1.29 17.85
C GLY A 223 8.12 -0.15 17.43
N SER A 224 7.62 -0.16 16.19
CA SER A 224 6.70 0.90 15.71
C SER A 224 5.34 0.90 16.40
N TRP A 225 4.94 -0.22 16.99
CA TRP A 225 3.72 -0.34 17.79
C TRP A 225 3.65 0.70 18.92
N TYR A 226 4.81 1.13 19.41
CA TYR A 226 4.91 2.13 20.48
C TYR A 226 4.41 3.51 20.03
N TRP A 227 4.47 3.83 18.74
CA TRP A 227 3.88 5.06 18.20
C TRP A 227 2.37 5.12 18.46
N GLN A 228 1.67 3.99 18.35
CA GLN A 228 0.23 3.94 18.63
C GLN A 228 -0.07 3.90 20.14
N MET A 229 0.79 3.23 20.92
CA MET A 229 0.57 3.06 22.36
C MET A 229 0.84 4.33 23.17
N SER A 230 1.75 5.17 22.71
CA SER A 230 2.18 6.40 23.40
C SER A 230 1.41 7.65 22.98
N ARG A 231 0.42 7.51 22.11
CA ARG A 231 -0.41 8.60 21.60
C ARG A 231 -1.91 8.31 21.80
N PRO A 232 -2.75 9.36 21.75
CA PRO A 232 -4.20 9.16 21.74
C PRO A 232 -4.64 8.17 20.67
N ARG A 233 -5.75 7.49 20.91
CA ARG A 233 -6.28 6.43 20.02
C ARG A 233 -6.61 6.95 18.61
N GLU A 234 -6.93 8.22 18.52
CA GLU A 234 -7.28 8.93 17.29
C GLU A 234 -6.05 9.32 16.46
N ASP A 235 -4.84 9.17 17.01
CA ASP A 235 -3.60 9.43 16.28
C ASP A 235 -3.36 8.33 15.25
N GLU A 236 -3.19 8.75 13.99
CA GLU A 236 -3.06 7.86 12.84
C GLU A 236 -1.60 7.65 12.39
N LEU A 237 -0.59 8.18 13.09
CA LEU A 237 0.81 8.13 12.67
C LEU A 237 1.25 6.71 12.28
N HIS A 238 1.06 5.75 13.19
CA HIS A 238 1.43 4.36 12.99
C HIS A 238 0.65 3.72 11.82
N GLU A 239 -0.67 3.89 11.84
CA GLU A 239 -1.55 3.30 10.85
C GLU A 239 -1.26 3.83 9.46
N LYS A 240 -1.12 5.15 9.32
CA LYS A 240 -0.82 5.82 8.06
C LYS A 240 0.57 5.46 7.51
N PHE A 241 1.59 5.37 8.39
CA PHE A 241 2.91 4.93 8.01
C PHE A 241 2.88 3.54 7.36
N TRP A 242 2.26 2.56 8.02
CA TRP A 242 2.19 1.19 7.50
C TRP A 242 1.38 1.07 6.22
N LYS A 243 0.27 1.79 6.13
CA LYS A 243 -0.54 1.84 4.89
C LYS A 243 0.27 2.40 3.73
N GLN A 244 1.02 3.47 3.93
CA GLN A 244 1.85 4.08 2.89
C GLN A 244 3.01 3.18 2.49
N LEU A 245 3.69 2.55 3.44
CA LEU A 245 4.76 1.59 3.16
C LEU A 245 4.26 0.42 2.32
N VAL A 246 3.16 -0.20 2.74
CA VAL A 246 2.58 -1.34 2.03
C VAL A 246 2.05 -0.94 0.66
N ARG A 247 1.39 0.22 0.55
CA ARG A 247 0.93 0.75 -0.75
C ARG A 247 2.11 1.00 -1.70
N TRP A 248 3.19 1.60 -1.20
CA TRP A 248 4.38 1.80 -1.99
C TRP A 248 5.00 0.48 -2.44
N LEU A 249 5.05 -0.53 -1.59
CA LEU A 249 5.54 -1.86 -1.95
C LEU A 249 4.65 -2.54 -3.00
N ALA A 250 3.33 -2.50 -2.83
CA ALA A 250 2.37 -3.19 -3.69
C ALA A 250 2.28 -2.59 -5.11
N VAL A 251 2.54 -1.30 -5.24
CA VAL A 251 2.62 -0.64 -6.55
C VAL A 251 4.02 -0.84 -7.10
N GLY A 252 4.28 -1.91 -7.82
CA GLY A 252 5.61 -2.28 -8.35
C GLY A 252 6.45 -1.12 -8.90
N ALA A 253 7.75 -1.33 -9.04
CA ALA A 253 8.69 -0.26 -9.40
C ALA A 253 8.43 0.33 -10.79
N LYS A 254 8.08 -0.52 -11.73
CA LYS A 254 7.59 -0.18 -13.09
C LYS A 254 6.75 -1.34 -13.60
N ALA A 255 5.61 -1.04 -14.17
CA ALA A 255 4.88 -2.02 -14.96
C ALA A 255 5.73 -2.41 -16.18
N LYS A 256 5.84 -3.71 -16.48
CA LYS A 256 6.53 -4.19 -17.69
C LYS A 256 5.84 -3.71 -18.98
N LEU A 257 4.58 -3.36 -18.87
CA LEU A 257 3.77 -2.78 -19.94
C LEU A 257 2.99 -1.61 -19.37
N THR A 258 3.19 -0.44 -19.94
CA THR A 258 2.39 0.77 -19.68
C THR A 258 1.66 1.14 -20.95
N VAL A 259 0.43 1.61 -20.85
CA VAL A 259 -0.38 2.07 -21.97
C VAL A 259 -0.81 3.50 -21.71
N GLU A 260 -0.54 4.35 -22.66
CA GLU A 260 -0.90 5.76 -22.67
C GLU A 260 -1.71 6.07 -23.92
N LEU A 261 -2.65 6.98 -23.78
CA LEU A 261 -3.45 7.51 -24.87
C LEU A 261 -3.10 8.99 -25.04
N ASN A 262 -3.14 9.49 -26.25
CA ASN A 262 -2.86 10.90 -26.51
C ASN A 262 -3.88 11.86 -25.88
N LYS A 263 -5.10 11.38 -25.56
CA LYS A 263 -6.16 12.11 -24.84
C LYS A 263 -7.09 11.12 -24.10
N ASP A 264 -7.87 11.63 -23.17
CA ASP A 264 -8.91 10.87 -22.45
C ASP A 264 -10.32 11.06 -23.07
N LEU A 265 -10.51 12.15 -23.82
CA LEU A 265 -11.78 12.49 -24.48
C LEU A 265 -11.50 12.81 -25.95
N PHE A 266 -12.20 12.15 -26.83
CA PHE A 266 -12.12 12.30 -28.28
C PHE A 266 -13.46 12.70 -28.87
N LEU A 267 -13.41 13.29 -30.07
CA LEU A 267 -14.58 13.49 -30.91
C LEU A 267 -14.79 12.27 -31.80
N PRO A 268 -16.01 12.04 -32.30
CA PRO A 268 -16.26 11.04 -33.35
C PRO A 268 -15.32 11.29 -34.53
N ASP A 269 -14.80 10.22 -35.13
CA ASP A 269 -13.85 10.23 -36.25
C ASP A 269 -12.45 10.85 -35.93
N GLU A 270 -12.20 11.25 -34.68
CA GLU A 270 -10.85 11.66 -34.24
C GLU A 270 -9.95 10.45 -34.04
N SER A 271 -8.72 10.51 -34.52
CA SER A 271 -7.75 9.41 -34.36
C SER A 271 -7.25 9.32 -32.93
N VAL A 272 -7.44 8.15 -32.29
CA VAL A 272 -6.86 7.76 -31.02
C VAL A 272 -5.50 7.11 -31.27
N GLU A 273 -4.47 7.67 -30.71
CA GLU A 273 -3.13 7.06 -30.69
C GLU A 273 -2.94 6.29 -29.39
N ILE A 274 -2.71 4.99 -29.52
CA ILE A 274 -2.43 4.08 -28.39
C ILE A 274 -0.92 3.88 -28.37
N ARG A 275 -0.29 4.27 -27.28
CA ARG A 275 1.16 4.13 -27.05
C ARG A 275 1.39 3.14 -25.93
N ALA A 276 2.20 2.10 -26.18
CA ALA A 276 2.55 1.10 -25.20
C ALA A 276 4.06 1.06 -25.01
N THR A 277 4.53 1.21 -23.77
CA THR A 277 5.94 1.04 -23.42
C THR A 277 6.13 -0.34 -22.83
N VAL A 278 7.01 -1.13 -23.43
CA VAL A 278 7.30 -2.51 -23.02
C VAL A 278 8.73 -2.61 -22.50
N LEU A 279 8.86 -3.17 -21.30
CA LEU A 279 10.15 -3.40 -20.66
C LEU A 279 10.36 -4.90 -20.44
N ASP A 280 11.59 -5.35 -20.64
CA ASP A 280 12.00 -6.72 -20.38
C ASP A 280 12.09 -7.02 -18.86
N LYS A 281 12.57 -8.22 -18.50
CA LYS A 281 12.79 -8.64 -17.10
C LYS A 281 13.82 -7.79 -16.35
N THR A 282 14.69 -7.08 -17.08
CA THR A 282 15.73 -6.20 -16.51
C THR A 282 15.28 -4.74 -16.44
N LEU A 283 14.05 -4.45 -16.86
CA LEU A 283 13.47 -3.11 -17.01
C LEU A 283 14.16 -2.28 -18.11
N ALA A 284 14.84 -2.95 -19.04
CA ALA A 284 15.31 -2.35 -20.29
C ALA A 284 14.19 -2.41 -21.36
N PRO A 285 14.20 -1.50 -22.35
CA PRO A 285 13.26 -1.55 -23.46
C PRO A 285 13.29 -2.91 -24.17
N ASP A 286 12.12 -3.52 -24.41
CA ASP A 286 12.00 -4.79 -25.13
C ASP A 286 11.49 -4.54 -26.56
N GLU A 287 12.42 -4.40 -27.51
CA GLU A 287 12.10 -4.20 -28.92
C GLU A 287 11.58 -5.47 -29.62
N GLY A 288 11.89 -6.65 -29.07
CA GLY A 288 11.50 -7.95 -29.61
C GLY A 288 10.09 -8.38 -29.22
N ALA A 289 9.40 -7.61 -28.38
CA ALA A 289 8.06 -7.92 -27.91
C ALA A 289 7.04 -7.90 -29.06
N LYS A 290 6.04 -8.81 -28.99
CA LYS A 290 4.87 -8.76 -29.88
C LYS A 290 3.72 -8.12 -29.11
N VAL A 291 3.29 -6.93 -29.56
CA VAL A 291 2.28 -6.14 -28.86
C VAL A 291 1.00 -6.05 -29.68
N THR A 292 -0.12 -6.31 -29.03
CA THR A 292 -1.44 -6.23 -29.64
C THR A 292 -2.39 -5.46 -28.73
N ALA A 293 -3.18 -4.56 -29.32
CA ALA A 293 -4.26 -3.84 -28.62
C ALA A 293 -5.61 -4.47 -29.00
N ARG A 294 -6.43 -4.74 -27.98
CA ARG A 294 -7.83 -5.15 -28.12
C ARG A 294 -8.71 -4.01 -27.65
N ILE A 295 -9.49 -3.46 -28.56
CA ILE A 295 -10.34 -2.31 -28.30
C ILE A 295 -11.78 -2.80 -28.20
N LYS A 296 -12.39 -2.56 -27.06
CA LYS A 296 -13.79 -2.88 -26.79
C LYS A 296 -14.63 -1.63 -27.05
N ASP A 297 -15.52 -1.71 -27.98
CA ASP A 297 -16.50 -0.67 -28.32
C ASP A 297 -17.65 -0.67 -27.30
N PRO A 298 -18.31 0.49 -27.06
CA PRO A 298 -19.41 0.59 -26.09
C PRO A 298 -20.63 -0.27 -26.48
N PHE A 299 -20.86 -0.52 -27.77
CA PHE A 299 -22.03 -1.25 -28.30
C PHE A 299 -21.68 -2.61 -28.91
N ASN A 300 -20.40 -2.95 -29.06
CA ASN A 300 -19.99 -4.18 -29.72
C ASN A 300 -19.38 -5.16 -28.72
N ALA A 301 -19.92 -6.37 -28.64
CA ALA A 301 -19.45 -7.40 -27.73
C ALA A 301 -18.08 -7.96 -28.13
N ASP A 302 -17.74 -7.95 -29.42
CA ASP A 302 -16.49 -8.50 -29.95
C ASP A 302 -15.41 -7.41 -30.03
N PRO A 303 -14.32 -7.51 -29.25
CA PRO A 303 -13.26 -6.52 -29.26
C PRO A 303 -12.46 -6.56 -30.57
N ARG A 304 -12.23 -5.40 -31.14
CA ARG A 304 -11.38 -5.24 -32.32
C ARG A 304 -9.92 -5.38 -31.94
N THR A 305 -9.17 -6.27 -32.61
CA THR A 305 -7.73 -6.47 -32.38
C THR A 305 -6.92 -5.67 -33.38
N VAL A 306 -5.99 -4.84 -32.89
CA VAL A 306 -5.09 -4.01 -33.69
C VAL A 306 -3.65 -4.38 -33.32
N PRO A 307 -2.81 -4.84 -34.28
CA PRO A 307 -1.39 -5.06 -34.00
C PRO A 307 -0.69 -3.71 -33.81
N MET A 308 0.15 -3.62 -32.80
CA MET A 308 0.96 -2.43 -32.53
C MET A 308 2.31 -2.54 -33.24
N ARG A 309 2.85 -1.42 -33.70
CA ARG A 309 4.13 -1.35 -34.41
C ARG A 309 5.18 -0.72 -33.51
N SER A 310 6.39 -1.28 -33.52
CA SER A 310 7.54 -0.68 -32.84
C SER A 310 7.84 0.70 -33.39
N GLU A 311 8.10 1.67 -32.54
CA GLU A 311 8.53 3.00 -32.92
C GLU A 311 10.03 3.02 -33.19
N LEU A 312 10.46 3.68 -34.28
CA LEU A 312 11.87 3.65 -34.69
C LEU A 312 12.77 4.60 -33.86
N ILE A 313 12.17 5.56 -33.16
CA ILE A 313 12.91 6.61 -32.45
C ILE A 313 13.04 6.27 -30.96
N GLU A 314 12.07 5.58 -30.36
CA GLU A 314 12.04 5.23 -28.96
C GLU A 314 12.01 3.71 -28.78
N GLU A 315 13.09 3.17 -28.23
CA GLU A 315 13.26 1.74 -27.97
C GLU A 315 12.19 1.21 -27.00
N GLY A 316 11.59 0.05 -27.32
CA GLY A 316 10.57 -0.59 -26.48
C GLY A 316 9.21 0.11 -26.48
N VAL A 317 9.00 1.10 -27.36
CA VAL A 317 7.73 1.77 -27.53
C VAL A 317 7.01 1.23 -28.77
N PHE A 318 5.72 0.94 -28.60
CA PHE A 318 4.85 0.43 -29.65
C PHE A 318 3.64 1.34 -29.80
N THR A 319 3.24 1.62 -31.02
CA THR A 319 2.13 2.51 -31.33
C THR A 319 1.08 1.85 -32.22
N ALA A 320 -0.17 2.22 -32.05
CA ALA A 320 -1.27 1.87 -32.94
C ALA A 320 -2.26 3.01 -33.05
N GLY A 321 -2.80 3.24 -34.23
CA GLY A 321 -3.89 4.18 -34.47
C GLY A 321 -5.25 3.48 -34.52
N PHE A 322 -6.24 4.09 -33.94
CA PHE A 322 -7.63 3.66 -33.99
C PHE A 322 -8.56 4.87 -34.14
N THR A 323 -9.55 4.76 -35.01
CA THR A 323 -10.58 5.80 -35.18
C THR A 323 -11.92 5.23 -34.70
N PRO A 324 -12.48 5.75 -33.59
CA PRO A 324 -13.78 5.34 -33.10
C PRO A 324 -14.88 5.92 -33.95
N ALA A 325 -15.92 5.10 -34.23
CA ALA A 325 -17.09 5.53 -35.00
C ALA A 325 -18.26 5.94 -34.10
N ASP A 326 -18.34 5.34 -32.91
CA ASP A 326 -19.51 5.49 -32.02
C ASP A 326 -19.17 6.38 -30.80
N VAL A 327 -20.17 7.07 -30.29
CA VAL A 327 -20.08 7.84 -29.03
C VAL A 327 -20.23 6.88 -27.85
N GLY A 328 -19.39 7.04 -26.84
CA GLY A 328 -19.43 6.24 -25.61
C GLY A 328 -18.06 5.92 -25.03
N ASP A 329 -18.03 5.03 -24.06
CA ASP A 329 -16.80 4.65 -23.36
C ASP A 329 -16.14 3.43 -24.01
N TYR A 330 -14.88 3.58 -24.32
CA TYR A 330 -14.03 2.56 -24.92
C TYR A 330 -13.03 2.02 -23.91
N ALA A 331 -12.77 0.72 -23.95
CA ALA A 331 -11.71 0.09 -23.20
C ALA A 331 -10.68 -0.52 -24.12
N VAL A 332 -9.40 -0.19 -23.87
CA VAL A 332 -8.25 -0.72 -24.61
C VAL A 332 -7.49 -1.67 -23.69
N GLU A 333 -7.42 -2.94 -24.06
CA GLU A 333 -6.57 -3.94 -23.42
C GLU A 333 -5.36 -4.19 -24.31
N VAL A 334 -4.18 -3.84 -23.86
CA VAL A 334 -2.94 -4.12 -24.57
C VAL A 334 -2.28 -5.35 -23.97
N THR A 335 -1.92 -6.29 -24.83
CA THR A 335 -1.17 -7.48 -24.47
C THR A 335 0.19 -7.43 -25.15
N ALA A 336 1.26 -7.57 -24.37
CA ALA A 336 2.61 -7.74 -24.86
C ALA A 336 3.10 -9.16 -24.55
N GLU A 337 3.56 -9.87 -25.56
CA GLU A 337 4.35 -11.09 -25.43
C GLU A 337 5.83 -10.68 -25.52
N LEU A 338 6.51 -10.70 -24.38
CA LEU A 338 7.90 -10.26 -24.25
C LEU A 338 8.84 -11.23 -24.95
N SER A 339 10.04 -10.76 -25.27
CA SER A 339 11.10 -11.59 -25.91
C SER A 339 11.50 -12.83 -25.08
N ASP A 340 11.29 -12.80 -23.76
CA ASP A 340 11.51 -13.94 -22.85
C ASP A 340 10.33 -14.95 -22.78
N GLY A 341 9.28 -14.75 -23.59
CA GLY A 341 8.07 -15.57 -23.63
C GLY A 341 7.06 -15.25 -22.51
N THR A 342 7.33 -14.29 -21.63
CA THR A 342 6.34 -13.85 -20.63
C THR A 342 5.29 -12.92 -21.25
N ARG A 343 4.06 -12.93 -20.67
CA ARG A 343 2.96 -12.12 -21.14
C ARG A 343 2.66 -11.03 -20.12
N ALA A 344 2.56 -9.78 -20.59
CA ALA A 344 2.11 -8.64 -19.82
C ALA A 344 0.80 -8.10 -20.40
N VAL A 345 -0.10 -7.60 -19.54
CA VAL A 345 -1.37 -7.01 -19.94
C VAL A 345 -1.55 -5.69 -19.20
N ALA A 346 -1.96 -4.66 -19.93
CA ALA A 346 -2.31 -3.37 -19.37
C ALA A 346 -3.58 -2.84 -20.02
N THR A 347 -4.33 -2.00 -19.34
CA THR A 347 -5.60 -1.45 -19.80
C THR A 347 -5.61 0.07 -19.71
N ALA A 348 -6.25 0.71 -20.68
CA ALA A 348 -6.57 2.12 -20.69
C ALA A 348 -8.02 2.31 -21.12
N THR A 349 -8.63 3.42 -20.74
CA THR A 349 -10.01 3.76 -21.14
C THR A 349 -10.05 5.17 -21.68
N PHE A 350 -10.92 5.42 -22.64
CA PHE A 350 -11.20 6.75 -23.15
C PHE A 350 -12.68 6.87 -23.48
N SER A 351 -13.17 8.10 -23.56
CA SER A 351 -14.53 8.39 -23.95
C SER A 351 -14.58 9.12 -25.29
N VAL A 352 -15.57 8.80 -26.11
CA VAL A 352 -15.90 9.52 -27.34
C VAL A 352 -17.20 10.24 -27.10
N GLY A 353 -17.19 11.57 -27.17
CA GLY A 353 -18.34 12.41 -26.94
C GLY A 353 -18.65 13.28 -28.16
N GLU A 354 -19.93 13.62 -28.33
CA GLU A 354 -20.28 14.68 -29.26
C GLU A 354 -19.71 16.02 -28.78
N THR A 355 -19.43 16.90 -29.73
CA THR A 355 -18.88 18.23 -29.44
C THR A 355 -19.66 18.86 -28.31
N LEU A 356 -19.02 19.09 -27.18
CA LEU A 356 -19.64 19.77 -26.05
C LEU A 356 -20.12 21.14 -26.52
N GLU A 357 -21.44 21.30 -26.72
CA GLU A 357 -22.06 22.61 -26.96
C GLU A 357 -21.67 23.63 -25.89
N GLU A 358 -21.28 23.14 -24.72
CA GLU A 358 -20.75 23.89 -23.60
C GLU A 358 -19.47 24.71 -23.94
N PHE A 359 -18.62 24.20 -24.87
CA PHE A 359 -17.46 24.96 -25.36
C PHE A 359 -17.78 25.94 -26.48
N ARG A 360 -18.95 25.83 -27.13
CA ARG A 360 -19.43 26.79 -28.12
C ARG A 360 -19.97 28.08 -27.50
N ASP A 361 -20.50 28.01 -26.29
CA ASP A 361 -21.01 29.14 -25.53
C ASP A 361 -20.42 29.11 -24.11
N PRO A 362 -19.19 29.59 -23.89
CA PRO A 362 -18.54 29.61 -22.59
C PRO A 362 -19.18 30.58 -21.59
N ALA A 363 -20.25 31.28 -22.00
CA ALA A 363 -20.96 32.16 -21.12
C ALA A 363 -21.66 31.41 -19.99
N GLN A 364 -21.39 31.77 -18.76
CA GLN A 364 -22.01 31.18 -17.59
C GLN A 364 -23.53 31.35 -17.61
N LYS A 365 -24.28 30.24 -17.72
CA LYS A 365 -25.74 30.23 -17.68
C LYS A 365 -26.26 30.32 -16.24
N VAL A 366 -26.22 31.52 -15.67
CA VAL A 366 -26.56 31.75 -14.26
C VAL A 366 -27.96 31.25 -13.88
N GLU A 367 -28.93 31.44 -14.75
CA GLU A 367 -30.32 30.98 -14.52
C GLU A 367 -30.43 29.47 -14.42
N THR A 368 -29.71 28.74 -15.29
CA THR A 368 -29.66 27.26 -15.24
C THR A 368 -28.99 26.77 -13.98
N LEU A 369 -27.87 27.40 -13.57
CA LEU A 369 -27.16 27.05 -12.34
C LEU A 369 -28.00 27.32 -11.09
N ARG A 370 -28.79 28.40 -11.08
CA ARG A 370 -29.76 28.68 -10.01
C ARG A 370 -30.85 27.63 -9.96
N ALA A 371 -31.44 27.29 -11.11
CA ALA A 371 -32.50 26.28 -11.17
C ALA A 371 -32.01 24.91 -10.70
N ILE A 372 -30.77 24.51 -11.05
CA ILE A 372 -30.17 23.27 -10.55
C ILE A 372 -29.94 23.35 -9.04
N ALA A 373 -29.43 24.45 -8.54
CA ALA A 373 -29.20 24.65 -7.11
C ALA A 373 -30.51 24.56 -6.32
N ASP A 374 -31.57 25.24 -6.79
CA ASP A 374 -32.88 25.24 -6.15
C ASP A 374 -33.56 23.85 -6.19
N ALA A 375 -33.47 23.15 -7.33
CA ALA A 375 -34.00 21.78 -7.48
C ALA A 375 -33.30 20.77 -6.59
N SER A 376 -31.99 20.95 -6.32
CA SER A 376 -31.21 20.08 -5.44
C SER A 376 -31.24 20.50 -3.97
N GLY A 377 -31.99 21.55 -3.62
CA GLY A 377 -31.97 22.14 -2.27
C GLY A 377 -30.64 22.80 -1.92
N GLY A 378 -29.84 23.14 -2.93
CA GLY A 378 -28.59 23.86 -2.81
C GLY A 378 -28.75 25.36 -2.84
N ARG A 379 -27.63 26.07 -3.08
CA ARG A 379 -27.61 27.51 -3.30
C ARG A 379 -26.53 27.86 -4.31
N TYR A 380 -26.91 28.58 -5.35
CA TYR A 380 -25.94 29.17 -6.27
C TYR A 380 -25.24 30.37 -5.63
N VAL A 381 -23.90 30.40 -5.71
CA VAL A 381 -23.06 31.50 -5.22
C VAL A 381 -22.27 32.07 -6.41
N PRO A 382 -22.43 33.33 -6.76
CA PRO A 382 -21.66 33.94 -7.85
C PRO A 382 -20.16 33.99 -7.50
N PRO A 383 -19.25 33.95 -8.50
CA PRO A 383 -17.81 33.98 -8.28
C PRO A 383 -17.31 35.13 -7.38
N ALA A 384 -17.93 36.27 -7.48
CA ALA A 384 -17.60 37.43 -6.64
C ALA A 384 -17.84 37.21 -5.13
N GLU A 385 -18.73 36.26 -4.79
CA GLU A 385 -19.09 35.92 -3.41
C GLU A 385 -18.50 34.56 -2.97
N ALA A 386 -17.58 33.96 -3.74
CA ALA A 386 -16.99 32.67 -3.47
C ALA A 386 -16.39 32.54 -2.08
N ALA A 387 -15.87 33.61 -1.50
CA ALA A 387 -15.35 33.66 -0.13
C ALA A 387 -16.41 33.32 0.95
N SER A 388 -17.71 33.41 0.61
CA SER A 388 -18.80 33.05 1.54
C SER A 388 -19.09 31.54 1.61
N ILE A 389 -18.60 30.75 0.64
CA ILE A 389 -18.87 29.31 0.51
C ILE A 389 -18.51 28.53 1.78
N PRO A 390 -17.32 28.70 2.41
CA PRO A 390 -16.99 27.95 3.63
C PRO A 390 -18.01 28.17 4.75
N GLY A 391 -18.45 29.42 4.95
CA GLY A 391 -19.47 29.74 5.96
C GLY A 391 -20.84 29.13 5.68
N LEU A 392 -21.23 29.02 4.40
CA LEU A 392 -22.48 28.38 3.99
C LEU A 392 -22.44 26.86 4.18
N ILE A 393 -21.28 26.24 3.88
CA ILE A 393 -21.04 24.81 4.12
C ILE A 393 -21.10 24.52 5.62
N ASP A 394 -20.38 25.28 6.43
CA ASP A 394 -20.38 25.11 7.89
C ASP A 394 -21.77 25.26 8.49
N ALA A 395 -22.56 26.21 8.03
CA ALA A 395 -23.94 26.39 8.49
C ALA A 395 -24.84 25.20 8.12
N ARG A 396 -24.62 24.59 6.93
CA ARG A 396 -25.37 23.41 6.48
C ARG A 396 -24.95 22.14 7.19
N VAL A 397 -23.65 21.94 7.38
CA VAL A 397 -23.08 20.82 8.14
C VAL A 397 -23.54 20.87 9.59
N ARG A 398 -23.59 22.02 10.22
CA ARG A 398 -24.14 22.16 11.57
C ARG A 398 -25.63 21.77 11.65
N ARG A 399 -26.45 22.12 10.66
CA ARG A 399 -27.86 21.68 10.61
C ARG A 399 -27.98 20.18 10.42
N MET A 400 -27.20 19.59 9.52
CA MET A 400 -27.18 18.12 9.31
C MET A 400 -26.65 17.35 10.52
N ARG A 401 -25.69 17.92 11.27
CA ARG A 401 -25.20 17.31 12.53
C ARG A 401 -26.26 17.25 13.62
N THR A 402 -27.26 18.11 13.57
CA THR A 402 -28.37 18.08 14.54
C THR A 402 -29.31 16.89 14.27
N ASP A 403 -29.34 16.39 13.02
CA ASP A 403 -30.19 15.27 12.60
C ASP A 403 -29.43 13.92 12.54
N LEU A 404 -28.11 13.93 12.63
CA LEU A 404 -27.29 12.73 12.71
C LEU A 404 -27.12 12.36 14.19
N MET A 405 -27.66 11.23 14.58
CA MET A 405 -27.35 10.64 15.89
C MET A 405 -25.84 10.37 15.94
N GLU A 406 -25.15 11.15 16.74
CA GLU A 406 -23.74 10.96 17.06
C GLU A 406 -23.66 9.75 17.99
N TYR A 407 -23.23 8.61 17.43
CA TYR A 407 -22.95 7.43 18.25
C TYR A 407 -21.67 7.68 19.02
N GLU A 408 -21.79 8.13 20.26
CA GLU A 408 -20.69 8.19 21.20
C GLU A 408 -20.34 6.75 21.62
N HIS A 409 -19.29 6.18 21.07
CA HIS A 409 -18.74 4.91 21.55
C HIS A 409 -18.14 5.12 22.93
N LYS A 410 -18.90 4.79 23.96
CA LYS A 410 -18.43 4.75 25.33
C LYS A 410 -17.95 3.35 25.65
N ASP A 411 -16.65 3.19 25.85
CA ASP A 411 -16.06 1.93 26.27
C ASP A 411 -16.58 1.59 27.67
N ILE A 412 -17.41 0.54 27.77
CA ILE A 412 -18.07 0.15 29.03
C ILE A 412 -17.08 -0.48 30.00
N TRP A 413 -15.99 -1.09 29.50
CA TRP A 413 -14.99 -1.81 30.31
C TRP A 413 -14.11 -0.89 31.18
N ASP A 414 -14.00 0.38 30.86
CA ASP A 414 -13.16 1.41 31.48
C ASP A 414 -14.01 2.34 32.42
N THR A 415 -15.23 1.95 32.73
CA THR A 415 -16.10 2.78 33.60
C THR A 415 -15.77 2.59 35.08
N PRO A 416 -15.76 3.70 35.88
CA PRO A 416 -15.57 3.62 37.32
C PRO A 416 -16.54 2.68 38.03
N LEU A 417 -17.74 2.50 37.45
CA LEU A 417 -18.75 1.59 37.96
C LEU A 417 -18.37 0.12 37.88
N LEU A 418 -17.81 -0.30 36.74
CA LEU A 418 -17.32 -1.69 36.56
C LEU A 418 -16.11 -1.97 37.45
N PHE A 419 -15.22 -1.00 37.61
CA PHE A 419 -14.09 -1.11 38.52
C PHE A 419 -14.58 -1.26 39.98
N ALA A 420 -15.54 -0.45 40.38
CA ALA A 420 -16.14 -0.54 41.71
C ALA A 420 -16.82 -1.90 41.96
N LEU A 421 -17.56 -2.41 40.97
CA LEU A 421 -18.18 -3.74 41.00
C LEU A 421 -17.15 -4.86 41.16
N LEU A 422 -16.04 -4.77 40.46
CA LEU A 422 -14.94 -5.73 40.54
C LEU A 422 -14.30 -5.70 41.94
N VAL A 423 -14.02 -4.52 42.47
CA VAL A 423 -13.47 -4.36 43.83
C VAL A 423 -14.42 -4.91 44.86
N VAL A 424 -15.73 -4.61 44.75
CA VAL A 424 -16.75 -5.14 45.67
C VAL A 424 -16.83 -6.66 45.60
N SER A 425 -16.84 -7.26 44.41
CA SER A 425 -16.90 -8.72 44.21
C SER A 425 -15.69 -9.41 44.83
N LEU A 426 -14.49 -8.90 44.61
CA LEU A 426 -13.26 -9.43 45.19
C LEU A 426 -13.25 -9.29 46.74
N THR A 427 -13.78 -8.18 47.24
CA THR A 427 -13.89 -7.95 48.69
C THR A 427 -14.86 -8.94 49.33
N VAL A 428 -16.01 -9.16 48.70
CA VAL A 428 -17.01 -10.13 49.16
C VAL A 428 -16.43 -11.57 49.10
N GLU A 429 -15.77 -11.94 48.00
CA GLU A 429 -15.11 -13.23 47.86
C GLU A 429 -14.07 -13.44 48.98
N TRP A 430 -13.23 -12.43 49.22
CA TRP A 430 -12.22 -12.49 50.27
C TRP A 430 -12.85 -12.66 51.66
N ALA A 431 -13.90 -11.88 51.94
CA ALA A 431 -14.62 -11.97 53.21
C ALA A 431 -15.28 -13.34 53.43
N LEU A 432 -15.87 -13.92 52.36
CA LEU A 432 -16.49 -15.25 52.42
C LEU A 432 -15.43 -16.34 52.59
N ARG A 433 -14.31 -16.29 51.86
CA ARG A 433 -13.19 -17.23 52.05
C ARG A 433 -12.62 -17.17 53.46
N ARG A 434 -12.46 -15.96 54.00
CA ARG A 434 -11.98 -15.76 55.38
C ARG A 434 -12.95 -16.31 56.44
N ARG A 435 -14.28 -16.12 56.23
CA ARG A 435 -15.30 -16.72 57.09
C ARG A 435 -15.35 -18.24 57.04
N ALA A 436 -15.09 -18.81 55.86
CA ALA A 436 -15.09 -20.25 55.63
C ALA A 436 -13.78 -20.95 56.06
N GLY A 437 -12.81 -20.22 56.60
CA GLY A 437 -11.53 -20.79 57.04
C GLY A 437 -10.64 -21.32 55.90
N MET A 438 -10.92 -20.88 54.69
CA MET A 438 -10.17 -21.25 53.49
C MET A 438 -9.08 -20.19 53.17
N MET A 439 -8.13 -20.03 54.10
CA MET A 439 -6.90 -19.28 53.82
C MET A 439 -5.72 -20.23 53.76
#